data_1f5f6f90170934a24c10a256a13564a7
#
_entry.id   1f5f6f90170934a24c10a256a13564a7
#
_cell.length_a   1.000
_cell.length_b   1.000
_cell.length_c   1.000
_cell.angle_alpha   90.00
_cell.angle_beta   90.00
_cell.angle_gamma   90.00
#
_symmetry.space_group_name_H-M   'P 1'
#
loop_
_entity.id
_entity.type
_entity.pdbx_description
1 polymer ?
#
loop_
_entity_poly.entity_id
_entity_poly.type
_entity_poly.pdbx_seq_one_letter_code
_entity_poly.pdbx_strand_id
1 'polypeptide(L)'
;MQVSRTGIANVVCSFCLFSILFIESTVSAQGLIAPNRQLDPEAGMSAILLGTGIPLPQADRASACNALIAGDRVFLVDTGRNCVLRVREAGLTDLNGIFYTHYHSDHFIGLGEILLNYGVAGLDKSIPVEGPVGAKEMVDGMLANYSLDVSYRIAHHGDKFSTAIMNPTVTESRPGVIFDEDGLTITMFPVCHEPIAPAVGYRFEYKDQTVVFSGDTNVCPAFAEGARDADLLVSEVSNQAIWDRALSMARAANNQRQVEMIQEGLEYHAESLALARMAQEVGVKKLALTHFFPSFPPTEQAEANFIRGMSDFYDGPIVVGRDGMEVAP
;
A
#
# COMPACT_ATOMS: atom_id res chain seq x y z
N MET A 1 1.43 -6.04 98.19
CA MET A 1 1.01 -4.71 98.66
C MET A 1 0.74 -3.87 97.42
N GLN A 2 -0.51 -3.51 97.30
CA GLN A 2 -1.16 -2.48 96.50
C GLN A 2 -0.85 -2.27 95.03
N VAL A 3 -1.81 -2.62 94.36
CA VAL A 3 -2.36 -2.30 93.03
C VAL A 3 -2.45 -0.80 92.81
N SER A 4 -2.11 -0.34 91.61
CA SER A 4 -2.70 0.88 91.04
C SER A 4 -3.02 0.68 89.58
N ARG A 5 -4.31 0.89 89.24
CA ARG A 5 -4.90 0.95 87.93
C ARG A 5 -4.74 2.36 87.35
N THR A 6 -4.39 2.48 86.12
CA THR A 6 -4.73 3.61 85.21
C THR A 6 -4.41 3.14 83.83
N GLY A 7 -5.19 3.18 82.86
CA GLY A 7 -6.07 4.12 82.25
C GLY A 7 -6.06 3.79 80.75
N ILE A 8 -7.16 3.30 80.27
CA ILE A 8 -7.31 2.90 78.87
C ILE A 8 -7.53 4.19 78.06
N ALA A 9 -6.60 4.55 77.17
CA ALA A 9 -6.80 5.57 76.19
C ALA A 9 -7.34 4.92 74.90
N ASN A 10 -8.57 5.30 74.54
CA ASN A 10 -9.21 4.93 73.29
C ASN A 10 -8.47 5.63 72.12
N VAL A 11 -7.79 4.89 71.28
CA VAL A 11 -7.32 5.33 69.99
C VAL A 11 -8.42 4.99 68.98
N VAL A 12 -9.15 6.02 68.54
CA VAL A 12 -10.08 5.92 67.44
C VAL A 12 -9.26 5.86 66.14
N CYS A 13 -9.18 4.68 65.57
CA CYS A 13 -8.55 4.48 64.27
C CYS A 13 -9.55 4.87 63.19
N SER A 14 -9.32 6.05 62.58
CA SER A 14 -10.07 6.52 61.40
C SER A 14 -9.72 5.62 60.22
N PHE A 15 -10.61 4.72 59.86
CA PHE A 15 -10.54 3.99 58.62
C PHE A 15 -10.84 4.96 57.46
N CYS A 16 -9.81 5.43 56.77
CA CYS A 16 -9.96 6.02 55.44
C CYS A 16 -10.33 4.89 54.47
N LEU A 17 -11.61 4.85 54.09
CA LEU A 17 -12.06 4.08 52.96
C LEU A 17 -11.47 4.74 51.67
N PHE A 18 -10.36 4.21 51.18
CA PHE A 18 -9.97 4.42 49.80
C PHE A 18 -10.92 3.64 48.90
N SER A 19 -11.90 4.33 48.34
CA SER A 19 -12.67 3.79 47.21
C SER A 19 -11.73 3.70 46.01
N ILE A 20 -11.18 2.51 45.80
CA ILE A 20 -10.49 2.18 44.55
C ILE A 20 -11.60 2.09 43.47
N LEU A 21 -11.75 3.17 42.69
CA LEU A 21 -12.50 3.10 41.43
C LEU A 21 -11.71 2.13 40.52
N PHE A 22 -12.18 0.91 40.44
CA PHE A 22 -11.85 0.03 39.33
C PHE A 22 -12.48 0.67 38.09
N ILE A 23 -11.67 1.40 37.30
CA ILE A 23 -12.02 1.67 35.92
C ILE A 23 -11.86 0.31 35.23
N GLU A 24 -12.95 -0.43 35.14
CA GLU A 24 -13.03 -1.50 34.16
C GLU A 24 -12.93 -0.86 32.79
N SER A 25 -11.69 -0.79 32.27
CA SER A 25 -11.48 -0.66 30.85
C SER A 25 -12.05 -1.94 30.23
N THR A 26 -13.31 -1.87 29.84
CA THR A 26 -13.87 -2.83 28.90
C THR A 26 -13.05 -2.70 27.62
N VAL A 27 -12.01 -3.52 27.48
CA VAL A 27 -11.38 -3.77 26.19
C VAL A 27 -12.49 -4.44 25.38
N SER A 28 -13.20 -3.62 24.64
CA SER A 28 -14.21 -4.08 23.70
C SER A 28 -13.54 -5.05 22.75
N ALA A 29 -14.04 -6.27 22.66
CA ALA A 29 -13.60 -7.24 21.63
C ALA A 29 -13.79 -6.72 20.20
N GLN A 30 -14.45 -5.57 20.02
CA GLN A 30 -14.56 -4.83 18.76
C GLN A 30 -13.22 -4.30 18.20
N GLY A 31 -12.12 -4.31 18.98
CA GLY A 31 -10.79 -3.92 18.51
C GLY A 31 -10.09 -4.96 17.63
N LEU A 32 -10.67 -6.15 17.43
CA LEU A 32 -10.05 -7.23 16.63
C LEU A 32 -10.47 -7.23 15.16
N ILE A 33 -11.57 -6.57 14.81
CA ILE A 33 -12.05 -6.45 13.42
C ILE A 33 -12.17 -4.97 13.12
N ALA A 34 -11.36 -4.47 12.18
CA ALA A 34 -11.58 -3.12 11.67
C ALA A 34 -13.00 -3.00 11.14
N PRO A 35 -13.70 -1.85 11.38
CA PRO A 35 -15.04 -1.68 10.85
C PRO A 35 -15.01 -1.82 9.33
N ASN A 36 -15.94 -2.60 8.78
CA ASN A 36 -16.08 -2.74 7.34
C ASN A 36 -16.44 -1.38 6.74
N ARG A 37 -15.70 -0.94 5.75
CA ARG A 37 -15.99 0.29 5.02
C ARG A 37 -17.30 0.10 4.26
N GLN A 38 -18.22 1.05 4.43
CA GLN A 38 -19.42 1.09 3.61
C GLN A 38 -19.07 1.68 2.24
N LEU A 39 -19.34 0.91 1.20
CA LEU A 39 -19.13 1.32 -0.19
C LEU A 39 -20.47 1.74 -0.80
N ASP A 40 -20.43 2.67 -1.74
CA ASP A 40 -21.61 3.16 -2.45
C ASP A 40 -21.50 2.73 -3.92
N PRO A 41 -22.39 1.81 -4.39
CA PRO A 41 -22.39 1.37 -5.79
C PRO A 41 -22.58 2.54 -6.78
N GLU A 42 -23.22 3.63 -6.33
CA GLU A 42 -23.44 4.80 -7.16
C GLU A 42 -22.25 5.77 -7.18
N ALA A 43 -21.26 5.59 -6.32
CA ALA A 43 -20.06 6.42 -6.33
C ALA A 43 -19.22 6.20 -7.60
N GLY A 44 -18.35 7.16 -7.91
CA GLY A 44 -17.31 7.04 -8.92
C GLY A 44 -16.12 6.23 -8.42
N MET A 45 -14.92 6.64 -8.82
CA MET A 45 -13.67 6.00 -8.37
C MET A 45 -12.95 6.83 -7.31
N SER A 46 -12.18 6.14 -6.46
CA SER A 46 -11.13 6.74 -5.64
C SER A 46 -9.95 5.76 -5.50
N ALA A 47 -8.74 6.31 -5.37
CA ALA A 47 -7.55 5.55 -5.04
C ALA A 47 -7.19 5.76 -3.56
N ILE A 48 -6.80 4.70 -2.85
CA ILE A 48 -6.21 4.80 -1.52
C ILE A 48 -4.74 4.39 -1.62
N LEU A 49 -3.85 5.29 -1.25
CA LEU A 49 -2.41 5.05 -1.21
C LEU A 49 -2.09 4.30 0.09
N LEU A 50 -2.22 2.97 0.09
CA LEU A 50 -2.06 2.14 1.29
C LEU A 50 -0.61 2.00 1.71
N GLY A 51 0.32 2.03 0.74
CA GLY A 51 1.76 1.98 0.99
C GLY A 51 2.51 2.82 -0.03
N THR A 52 3.28 3.78 0.47
CA THR A 52 3.95 4.81 -0.35
C THR A 52 5.49 4.70 -0.30
N GLY A 53 6.00 3.64 0.33
CA GLY A 53 7.42 3.36 0.49
C GLY A 53 8.00 2.43 -0.56
N ILE A 54 9.30 2.20 -0.47
CA ILE A 54 10.17 1.45 -1.37
C ILE A 54 10.70 0.17 -0.68
N PRO A 55 11.58 -0.65 -1.28
CA PRO A 55 12.12 -1.87 -0.68
C PRO A 55 12.72 -1.67 0.71
N LEU A 56 13.39 -0.54 0.94
CA LEU A 56 14.02 -0.25 2.24
C LEU A 56 12.95 0.02 3.31
N PRO A 57 12.98 -0.72 4.45
CA PRO A 57 11.99 -0.58 5.50
C PRO A 57 11.98 0.83 6.10
N GLN A 58 10.79 1.40 6.22
CA GLN A 58 10.53 2.65 6.94
C GLN A 58 9.41 2.43 7.96
N ALA A 59 9.48 3.11 9.10
CA ALA A 59 8.46 2.99 10.14
C ALA A 59 7.10 3.57 9.68
N ASP A 60 7.15 4.64 8.88
CA ASP A 60 5.99 5.47 8.55
C ASP A 60 5.42 5.19 7.15
N ARG A 61 6.06 4.28 6.38
CA ARG A 61 5.63 3.94 5.03
C ARG A 61 5.64 2.42 4.81
N ALA A 62 4.51 1.85 4.51
CA ALA A 62 4.40 0.52 3.92
C ALA A 62 5.00 0.53 2.50
N SER A 63 5.48 -0.61 2.01
CA SER A 63 5.94 -0.71 0.62
C SER A 63 4.74 -0.66 -0.36
N ALA A 64 5.03 -0.61 -1.64
CA ALA A 64 4.05 -0.42 -2.71
C ALA A 64 2.74 -1.21 -2.49
N CYS A 65 1.67 -0.50 -2.26
CA CYS A 65 0.33 -1.03 -2.10
C CYS A 65 -0.68 0.09 -2.33
N ASN A 66 -1.56 -0.10 -3.29
CA ASN A 66 -2.63 0.86 -3.55
C ASN A 66 -3.96 0.12 -3.62
N ALA A 67 -5.06 0.77 -3.26
CA ALA A 67 -6.38 0.28 -3.54
C ALA A 67 -7.09 1.20 -4.52
N LEU A 68 -7.83 0.61 -5.45
CA LEU A 68 -8.84 1.29 -6.24
C LEU A 68 -10.22 0.89 -5.72
N ILE A 69 -11.06 1.86 -5.47
CA ILE A 69 -12.49 1.69 -5.22
C ILE A 69 -13.23 2.19 -6.47
N ALA A 70 -14.10 1.36 -7.03
CA ALA A 70 -14.96 1.69 -8.17
C ALA A 70 -16.40 1.29 -7.84
N GLY A 71 -17.20 2.26 -7.38
CA GLY A 71 -18.50 1.97 -6.79
C GLY A 71 -18.37 1.13 -5.52
N ASP A 72 -18.90 -0.09 -5.54
CA ASP A 72 -18.81 -1.07 -4.43
C ASP A 72 -17.70 -2.13 -4.61
N ARG A 73 -16.87 -1.99 -5.65
CA ARG A 73 -15.77 -2.92 -5.96
C ARG A 73 -14.44 -2.38 -5.47
N VAL A 74 -13.64 -3.25 -4.87
CA VAL A 74 -12.30 -2.94 -4.35
C VAL A 74 -11.25 -3.82 -5.00
N PHE A 75 -10.23 -3.18 -5.55
CA PHE A 75 -9.07 -3.84 -6.15
C PHE A 75 -7.79 -3.36 -5.47
N LEU A 76 -6.82 -4.26 -5.31
CA LEU A 76 -5.48 -3.86 -4.92
C LEU A 76 -4.56 -3.81 -6.14
N VAL A 77 -3.69 -2.83 -6.18
CA VAL A 77 -2.56 -2.76 -7.10
C VAL A 77 -1.29 -2.85 -6.26
N ASP A 78 -0.62 -4.00 -6.40
CA ASP A 78 0.50 -4.45 -5.57
C ASP A 78 0.13 -4.72 -4.10
N THR A 79 0.94 -5.52 -3.43
CA THR A 79 0.76 -5.94 -2.04
C THR A 79 2.11 -6.01 -1.32
N GLY A 80 2.78 -4.89 -1.20
CA GLY A 80 4.08 -4.82 -0.54
C GLY A 80 4.03 -5.06 0.96
N ARG A 81 5.17 -4.89 1.62
CA ARG A 81 5.30 -5.08 3.07
C ARG A 81 4.37 -4.15 3.84
N ASN A 82 3.70 -4.66 4.88
CA ASN A 82 2.72 -3.97 5.73
C ASN A 82 1.41 -3.57 5.01
N CYS A 83 1.20 -3.97 3.77
CA CYS A 83 -0.03 -3.72 3.03
C CYS A 83 -1.25 -4.26 3.79
N VAL A 84 -1.18 -5.46 4.36
CA VAL A 84 -2.27 -6.06 5.14
C VAL A 84 -2.75 -5.18 6.29
N LEU A 85 -1.84 -4.51 6.99
CA LEU A 85 -2.18 -3.59 8.07
C LEU A 85 -2.99 -2.40 7.53
N ARG A 86 -2.52 -1.80 6.43
CA ARG A 86 -3.16 -0.63 5.81
C ARG A 86 -4.51 -0.96 5.18
N VAL A 87 -4.64 -2.13 4.55
CA VAL A 87 -5.93 -2.66 4.05
C VAL A 87 -6.94 -2.77 5.19
N ARG A 88 -6.52 -3.28 6.35
CA ARG A 88 -7.38 -3.37 7.54
C ARG A 88 -7.73 -2.01 8.13
N GLU A 89 -6.78 -1.10 8.26
CA GLU A 89 -7.02 0.26 8.75
C GLU A 89 -7.99 1.03 7.85
N ALA A 90 -7.94 0.80 6.53
CA ALA A 90 -8.87 1.37 5.56
C ALA A 90 -10.26 0.68 5.56
N GLY A 91 -10.44 -0.40 6.34
CA GLY A 91 -11.70 -1.14 6.42
C GLY A 91 -12.05 -1.93 5.15
N LEU A 92 -11.07 -2.28 4.33
CA LEU A 92 -11.25 -3.03 3.10
C LEU A 92 -11.28 -4.52 3.42
N THR A 93 -12.46 -5.07 3.65
CA THR A 93 -12.65 -6.45 4.13
C THR A 93 -13.10 -7.41 3.03
N ASP A 94 -13.41 -6.90 1.86
CA ASP A 94 -13.76 -7.68 0.68
C ASP A 94 -13.03 -7.13 -0.55
N LEU A 95 -12.28 -8.00 -1.24
CA LEU A 95 -11.50 -7.64 -2.42
C LEU A 95 -12.08 -8.35 -3.65
N ASN A 96 -12.22 -7.60 -4.73
CA ASN A 96 -12.67 -8.11 -6.03
C ASN A 96 -11.50 -8.61 -6.88
N GLY A 97 -10.26 -8.19 -6.59
CA GLY A 97 -9.07 -8.66 -7.27
C GLY A 97 -7.79 -7.98 -6.77
N ILE A 98 -6.66 -8.59 -7.12
CA ILE A 98 -5.31 -8.06 -6.86
C ILE A 98 -4.57 -8.03 -8.19
N PHE A 99 -3.99 -6.88 -8.53
CA PHE A 99 -3.24 -6.66 -9.75
C PHE A 99 -1.76 -6.43 -9.42
N TYR A 100 -0.86 -7.12 -10.09
CA TYR A 100 0.58 -6.94 -9.91
C TYR A 100 1.20 -6.20 -11.09
N THR A 101 1.99 -5.17 -10.78
CA THR A 101 2.70 -4.39 -11.79
C THR A 101 3.97 -5.10 -12.27
N HIS A 102 4.73 -5.68 -11.35
CA HIS A 102 5.93 -6.49 -11.57
C HIS A 102 6.27 -7.27 -10.29
N TYR A 103 7.40 -8.00 -10.27
CA TYR A 103 7.71 -8.95 -9.19
C TYR A 103 8.97 -8.59 -8.38
N HIS A 104 9.23 -7.30 -8.12
CA HIS A 104 10.10 -6.92 -7.02
C HIS A 104 9.42 -7.20 -5.68
N SER A 105 10.19 -7.60 -4.68
CA SER A 105 9.63 -8.09 -3.41
C SER A 105 8.78 -7.08 -2.67
N ASP A 106 9.07 -5.81 -2.80
CA ASP A 106 8.31 -4.73 -2.17
C ASP A 106 6.96 -4.45 -2.83
N HIS A 107 6.64 -5.14 -3.94
CA HIS A 107 5.34 -5.11 -4.60
C HIS A 107 4.47 -6.33 -4.29
N PHE A 108 5.04 -7.48 -3.84
CA PHE A 108 4.24 -8.69 -3.66
C PHE A 108 4.36 -9.39 -2.30
N ILE A 109 5.38 -9.06 -1.48
CA ILE A 109 5.72 -9.85 -0.29
C ILE A 109 4.58 -9.96 0.73
N GLY A 110 3.63 -9.04 0.73
CA GLY A 110 2.47 -9.02 1.63
C GLY A 110 1.30 -9.91 1.19
N LEU A 111 1.33 -10.52 -0.01
CA LEU A 111 0.21 -11.33 -0.51
C LEU A 111 -0.18 -12.44 0.46
N GLY A 112 0.80 -13.22 0.92
CA GLY A 112 0.53 -14.34 1.83
C GLY A 112 -0.11 -13.90 3.14
N GLU A 113 0.32 -12.77 3.69
CA GLU A 113 -0.30 -12.19 4.91
C GLU A 113 -1.73 -11.72 4.64
N ILE A 114 -2.02 -11.14 3.47
CA ILE A 114 -3.37 -10.73 3.07
C ILE A 114 -4.28 -11.94 3.01
N LEU A 115 -3.93 -12.96 2.23
CA LEU A 115 -4.73 -14.17 2.07
C LEU A 115 -4.95 -14.87 3.41
N LEU A 116 -3.88 -15.06 4.19
CA LEU A 116 -3.97 -15.69 5.50
C LEU A 116 -4.87 -14.90 6.46
N ASN A 117 -4.76 -13.57 6.47
CA ASN A 117 -5.56 -12.72 7.36
C ASN A 117 -7.04 -12.81 7.03
N TYR A 118 -7.40 -12.79 5.75
CA TYR A 118 -8.78 -13.00 5.32
C TYR A 118 -9.30 -14.40 5.65
N GLY A 119 -8.47 -15.45 5.48
CA GLY A 119 -8.83 -16.81 5.88
C GLY A 119 -9.09 -16.95 7.37
N VAL A 120 -8.25 -16.32 8.21
CA VAL A 120 -8.45 -16.26 9.67
C VAL A 120 -9.71 -15.46 10.04
N ALA A 121 -10.04 -14.42 9.28
CA ALA A 121 -11.27 -13.65 9.45
C ALA A 121 -12.53 -14.39 8.96
N GLY A 122 -12.38 -15.56 8.36
CA GLY A 122 -13.49 -16.41 7.90
C GLY A 122 -14.00 -16.08 6.50
N LEU A 123 -13.22 -15.37 5.68
CA LEU A 123 -13.58 -15.15 4.28
C LEU A 123 -13.45 -16.47 3.53
N ASP A 124 -14.55 -16.94 2.96
CA ASP A 124 -14.66 -18.22 2.22
C ASP A 124 -14.86 -17.95 0.72
N LYS A 125 -13.87 -17.31 0.12
CA LYS A 125 -13.83 -17.11 -1.34
C LYS A 125 -12.39 -17.04 -1.85
N SER A 126 -12.18 -17.40 -3.11
CA SER A 126 -10.94 -17.11 -3.84
C SER A 126 -10.90 -15.62 -4.22
N ILE A 127 -9.73 -14.99 -4.08
CA ILE A 127 -9.49 -13.63 -4.60
C ILE A 127 -8.76 -13.79 -5.93
N PRO A 128 -9.30 -13.25 -7.04
CA PRO A 128 -8.57 -13.24 -8.31
C PRO A 128 -7.26 -12.47 -8.21
N VAL A 129 -6.20 -13.04 -8.77
CA VAL A 129 -4.88 -12.40 -8.90
C VAL A 129 -4.56 -12.28 -10.38
N GLU A 130 -4.29 -11.08 -10.81
CA GLU A 130 -3.95 -10.73 -12.18
C GLU A 130 -2.56 -10.10 -12.24
N GLY A 131 -1.77 -10.47 -13.26
CA GLY A 131 -0.46 -9.86 -13.45
C GLY A 131 0.15 -10.19 -14.80
N PRO A 132 1.31 -9.60 -15.14
CA PRO A 132 2.06 -10.02 -16.30
C PRO A 132 2.61 -11.44 -16.12
N VAL A 133 3.20 -12.02 -17.18
CA VAL A 133 3.85 -13.35 -17.12
C VAL A 133 4.82 -13.42 -15.93
N GLY A 134 4.71 -14.48 -15.12
CA GLY A 134 5.43 -14.68 -13.85
C GLY A 134 4.52 -14.61 -12.62
N ALA A 135 3.25 -14.12 -12.77
CA ALA A 135 2.29 -14.07 -11.66
C ALA A 135 2.06 -15.43 -11.02
N LYS A 136 1.90 -16.47 -11.84
CA LYS A 136 1.67 -17.80 -11.33
C LYS A 136 2.85 -18.35 -10.54
N GLU A 137 4.07 -18.16 -11.03
CA GLU A 137 5.29 -18.61 -10.34
C GLU A 137 5.44 -17.88 -8.99
N MET A 138 5.23 -16.57 -8.96
CA MET A 138 5.29 -15.76 -7.75
C MET A 138 4.24 -16.24 -6.73
N VAL A 139 2.99 -16.41 -7.13
CA VAL A 139 1.90 -16.83 -6.23
C VAL A 139 2.14 -18.25 -5.73
N ASP A 140 2.51 -19.20 -6.59
CA ASP A 140 2.82 -20.58 -6.20
C ASP A 140 3.96 -20.61 -5.15
N GLY A 141 5.01 -19.83 -5.34
CA GLY A 141 6.11 -19.72 -4.39
C GLY A 141 5.67 -19.12 -3.05
N MET A 142 4.82 -18.10 -3.07
CA MET A 142 4.25 -17.49 -1.88
C MET A 142 3.38 -18.49 -1.11
N LEU A 143 2.48 -19.21 -1.78
CA LEU A 143 1.61 -20.21 -1.16
C LEU A 143 2.42 -21.38 -0.57
N ALA A 144 3.48 -21.81 -1.25
CA ALA A 144 4.37 -22.85 -0.75
C ALA A 144 5.04 -22.42 0.58
N ASN A 145 5.43 -21.15 0.72
CA ASN A 145 5.99 -20.61 1.96
C ASN A 145 5.01 -20.68 3.14
N TYR A 146 3.69 -20.57 2.88
CA TYR A 146 2.65 -20.62 3.92
C TYR A 146 2.08 -22.02 4.17
N SER A 147 2.51 -23.04 3.44
CA SER A 147 1.91 -24.38 3.46
C SER A 147 1.85 -25.03 4.85
N LEU A 148 2.90 -24.87 5.67
CA LEU A 148 2.93 -25.38 7.05
C LEU A 148 1.93 -24.67 7.95
N ASP A 149 1.88 -23.32 7.90
CA ASP A 149 0.93 -22.54 8.71
C ASP A 149 -0.52 -22.91 8.36
N VAL A 150 -0.83 -23.01 7.07
CA VAL A 150 -2.15 -23.46 6.59
C VAL A 150 -2.49 -24.85 7.15
N SER A 151 -1.54 -25.80 7.09
CA SER A 151 -1.76 -27.14 7.62
C SER A 151 -2.05 -27.16 9.13
N TYR A 152 -1.38 -26.31 9.90
CA TYR A 152 -1.61 -26.16 11.33
C TYR A 152 -2.98 -25.54 11.63
N ARG A 153 -3.40 -24.54 10.86
CA ARG A 153 -4.73 -23.93 11.02
C ARG A 153 -5.86 -24.91 10.70
N ILE A 154 -5.70 -25.71 9.65
CA ILE A 154 -6.66 -26.78 9.33
C ILE A 154 -6.69 -27.80 10.48
N ALA A 155 -5.55 -28.22 11.03
CA ALA A 155 -5.50 -29.15 12.16
C ALA A 155 -6.19 -28.61 13.42
N HIS A 156 -6.10 -27.30 13.69
CA HIS A 156 -6.72 -26.66 14.84
C HIS A 156 -8.21 -26.31 14.65
N HIS A 157 -8.60 -25.88 13.45
CA HIS A 157 -9.89 -25.26 13.20
C HIS A 157 -10.81 -26.10 12.31
N GLY A 158 -10.25 -27.10 11.61
CA GLY A 158 -10.99 -27.92 10.65
C GLY A 158 -11.62 -27.04 9.55
N ASP A 159 -12.86 -27.35 9.19
CA ASP A 159 -13.60 -26.65 8.12
C ASP A 159 -13.90 -25.15 8.44
N LYS A 160 -13.58 -24.67 9.65
CA LYS A 160 -13.73 -23.24 9.99
C LYS A 160 -12.66 -22.36 9.38
N PHE A 161 -11.53 -22.94 8.99
CA PHE A 161 -10.52 -22.23 8.22
C PHE A 161 -10.72 -22.55 6.74
N SER A 162 -11.22 -21.56 5.99
CA SER A 162 -11.42 -21.76 4.56
C SER A 162 -10.10 -21.87 3.82
N THR A 163 -9.97 -22.92 3.01
CA THR A 163 -8.85 -23.09 2.09
C THR A 163 -9.08 -22.38 0.75
N ALA A 164 -10.30 -21.90 0.47
CA ALA A 164 -10.61 -21.20 -0.79
C ALA A 164 -9.77 -19.94 -0.94
N ILE A 165 -9.59 -19.18 0.14
CA ILE A 165 -8.79 -17.96 0.15
C ILE A 165 -7.30 -18.21 -0.15
N MET A 166 -6.78 -19.39 0.23
CA MET A 166 -5.40 -19.80 -0.03
C MET A 166 -5.23 -20.45 -1.41
N ASN A 167 -6.25 -20.39 -2.25
CA ASN A 167 -6.24 -20.86 -3.64
C ASN A 167 -6.73 -19.74 -4.56
N PRO A 168 -5.99 -18.63 -4.69
CA PRO A 168 -6.34 -17.56 -5.60
C PRO A 168 -6.39 -18.07 -7.05
N THR A 169 -7.34 -17.57 -7.82
CA THR A 169 -7.35 -17.79 -9.27
C THR A 169 -6.35 -16.85 -9.90
N VAL A 170 -5.27 -17.38 -10.48
CA VAL A 170 -4.20 -16.58 -11.06
C VAL A 170 -4.35 -16.52 -12.57
N THR A 171 -4.38 -15.31 -13.10
CA THR A 171 -4.38 -15.02 -14.54
C THR A 171 -3.11 -14.28 -14.92
N GLU A 172 -2.43 -14.75 -15.97
CA GLU A 172 -1.30 -14.06 -16.57
C GLU A 172 -1.75 -13.42 -17.87
N SER A 173 -1.67 -12.08 -17.91
CA SER A 173 -2.12 -11.31 -19.07
C SER A 173 -0.96 -10.61 -19.79
N ARG A 174 -1.28 -10.13 -20.97
CA ARG A 174 -0.42 -9.26 -21.78
C ARG A 174 -1.07 -7.88 -21.89
N PRO A 175 -0.29 -6.84 -22.20
CA PRO A 175 -0.85 -5.50 -22.44
C PRO A 175 -2.07 -5.53 -23.37
N GLY A 176 -3.12 -4.82 -22.94
CA GLY A 176 -4.43 -4.75 -23.57
C GLY A 176 -5.55 -4.67 -22.54
N VAL A 177 -6.79 -4.72 -22.99
CA VAL A 177 -7.96 -4.82 -22.10
C VAL A 177 -7.98 -6.21 -21.46
N ILE A 178 -7.95 -6.26 -20.14
CA ILE A 178 -7.90 -7.50 -19.34
C ILE A 178 -9.20 -7.75 -18.56
N PHE A 179 -10.03 -6.72 -18.42
CA PHE A 179 -11.33 -6.80 -17.76
C PHE A 179 -12.27 -5.77 -18.41
N ASP A 180 -13.51 -6.16 -18.72
CA ASP A 180 -14.53 -5.27 -19.27
C ASP A 180 -15.93 -5.79 -18.90
N GLU A 181 -16.37 -5.47 -17.67
CA GLU A 181 -17.65 -5.93 -17.13
C GLU A 181 -18.28 -4.84 -16.25
N ASP A 182 -19.60 -4.75 -16.27
CA ASP A 182 -20.41 -3.86 -15.42
C ASP A 182 -19.94 -2.39 -15.46
N GLY A 183 -19.54 -1.92 -16.64
CA GLY A 183 -19.10 -0.53 -16.87
C GLY A 183 -17.72 -0.19 -16.32
N LEU A 184 -16.97 -1.16 -15.82
CA LEU A 184 -15.57 -1.04 -15.48
C LEU A 184 -14.72 -1.70 -16.55
N THR A 185 -13.84 -0.92 -17.16
CA THR A 185 -12.80 -1.44 -18.07
C THR A 185 -11.43 -1.31 -17.39
N ILE A 186 -10.63 -2.38 -17.43
CA ILE A 186 -9.26 -2.37 -16.93
C ILE A 186 -8.32 -2.71 -18.07
N THR A 187 -7.39 -1.81 -18.34
CA THR A 187 -6.35 -1.97 -19.36
C THR A 187 -4.98 -2.11 -18.71
N MET A 188 -4.28 -3.18 -19.01
CA MET A 188 -2.86 -3.36 -18.69
C MET A 188 -2.03 -2.71 -19.81
N PHE A 189 -1.04 -1.90 -19.47
CA PHE A 189 -0.14 -1.29 -20.45
C PHE A 189 1.33 -1.47 -20.06
N PRO A 190 2.27 -1.55 -21.02
CA PRO A 190 3.68 -1.72 -20.71
C PRO A 190 4.26 -0.44 -20.13
N VAL A 191 5.24 -0.59 -19.23
CA VAL A 191 6.05 0.51 -18.70
C VAL A 191 7.54 0.21 -18.89
N CYS A 192 8.40 1.15 -18.56
CA CYS A 192 9.85 1.07 -18.82
C CYS A 192 10.61 0.92 -17.50
N HIS A 193 10.85 -0.32 -17.10
CA HIS A 193 11.53 -0.66 -15.85
C HIS A 193 12.70 -1.64 -16.08
N GLU A 194 13.35 -1.55 -17.24
CA GLU A 194 14.47 -2.44 -17.57
C GLU A 194 15.60 -2.36 -16.53
N PRO A 195 16.23 -3.50 -16.18
CA PRO A 195 16.16 -4.80 -16.88
C PRO A 195 14.98 -5.68 -16.46
N ILE A 196 14.06 -5.21 -15.64
CA ILE A 196 12.89 -5.97 -15.19
C ILE A 196 11.82 -5.94 -16.27
N ALA A 197 11.50 -7.11 -16.81
CA ALA A 197 10.49 -7.29 -17.84
C ALA A 197 9.82 -8.68 -17.70
N PRO A 198 8.49 -8.74 -17.77
CA PRO A 198 7.56 -7.64 -18.01
C PRO A 198 7.32 -6.78 -16.77
N ALA A 199 7.16 -5.46 -16.97
CA ALA A 199 6.64 -4.51 -16.01
C ALA A 199 5.48 -3.74 -16.65
N VAL A 200 4.41 -3.50 -15.90
CA VAL A 200 3.16 -2.94 -16.43
C VAL A 200 2.54 -1.91 -15.48
N GLY A 201 1.76 -1.00 -16.07
CA GLY A 201 0.82 -0.15 -15.35
C GLY A 201 -0.61 -0.59 -15.63
N TYR A 202 -1.56 -0.03 -14.88
CA TYR A 202 -2.98 -0.31 -15.01
C TYR A 202 -3.79 0.96 -15.16
N ARG A 203 -4.72 0.95 -16.12
CA ARG A 203 -5.69 2.01 -16.38
C ARG A 203 -7.08 1.47 -16.09
N PHE A 204 -7.80 2.12 -15.18
CA PHE A 204 -9.17 1.81 -14.79
C PHE A 204 -10.08 2.91 -15.31
N GLU A 205 -11.15 2.53 -16.00
CA GLU A 205 -12.15 3.43 -16.55
C GLU A 205 -13.53 3.03 -16.04
N TYR A 206 -14.21 3.95 -15.36
CA TYR A 206 -15.53 3.71 -14.75
C TYR A 206 -16.30 5.03 -14.60
N LYS A 207 -17.56 5.06 -15.04
CA LYS A 207 -18.46 6.25 -14.91
C LYS A 207 -17.79 7.55 -15.39
N ASP A 208 -17.24 7.54 -16.60
CA ASP A 208 -16.54 8.69 -17.21
C ASP A 208 -15.32 9.21 -16.42
N GLN A 209 -14.79 8.41 -15.52
CA GLN A 209 -13.55 8.68 -14.78
C GLN A 209 -12.46 7.71 -15.19
N THR A 210 -11.22 8.19 -15.14
CA THR A 210 -10.02 7.41 -15.45
C THR A 210 -9.00 7.54 -14.34
N VAL A 211 -8.64 6.41 -13.74
CA VAL A 211 -7.56 6.30 -12.74
C VAL A 211 -6.46 5.41 -13.27
N VAL A 212 -5.21 5.88 -13.22
CA VAL A 212 -4.05 5.14 -13.71
C VAL A 212 -3.06 4.92 -12.58
N PHE A 213 -2.51 3.70 -12.50
CA PHE A 213 -1.38 3.34 -11.62
C PHE A 213 -0.18 3.00 -12.49
N SER A 214 0.94 3.68 -12.26
CA SER A 214 2.13 3.51 -13.09
C SER A 214 2.85 2.17 -12.85
N GLY A 215 2.82 1.64 -11.61
CA GLY A 215 3.87 0.73 -11.17
C GLY A 215 5.22 1.44 -11.16
N ASP A 216 6.32 0.69 -11.11
CA ASP A 216 7.66 1.25 -11.23
C ASP A 216 8.02 1.43 -12.70
N THR A 217 8.51 2.61 -13.05
CA THR A 217 8.78 2.97 -14.45
C THR A 217 9.66 4.19 -14.57
N ASN A 218 10.49 4.24 -15.58
CA ASN A 218 11.01 5.52 -16.07
C ASN A 218 9.93 6.25 -16.89
N VAL A 219 10.08 7.54 -17.10
CA VAL A 219 9.21 8.28 -18.04
C VAL A 219 9.54 7.87 -19.48
N CYS A 220 8.58 7.25 -20.14
CA CYS A 220 8.75 6.75 -21.49
C CYS A 220 7.44 6.83 -22.32
N PRO A 221 7.51 6.66 -23.65
CA PRO A 221 6.32 6.80 -24.51
C PRO A 221 5.18 5.85 -24.17
N ALA A 222 5.47 4.62 -23.73
CA ALA A 222 4.44 3.64 -23.36
C ALA A 222 3.71 4.06 -22.09
N PHE A 223 4.43 4.52 -21.06
CA PHE A 223 3.85 5.07 -19.85
C PHE A 223 3.03 6.34 -20.15
N ALA A 224 3.58 7.26 -20.95
CA ALA A 224 2.87 8.48 -21.35
C ALA A 224 1.54 8.18 -22.05
N GLU A 225 1.51 7.18 -22.94
CA GLU A 225 0.27 6.75 -23.60
C GLU A 225 -0.73 6.13 -22.64
N GLY A 226 -0.28 5.26 -21.71
CA GLY A 226 -1.14 4.67 -20.68
C GLY A 226 -1.76 5.70 -19.72
N ALA A 227 -1.05 6.80 -19.47
CA ALA A 227 -1.47 7.90 -18.59
C ALA A 227 -2.30 8.98 -19.30
N ARG A 228 -2.46 8.91 -20.63
CA ARG A 228 -3.13 9.94 -21.43
C ARG A 228 -4.53 10.26 -20.91
N ASP A 229 -4.81 11.57 -20.74
CA ASP A 229 -6.10 12.12 -20.30
C ASP A 229 -6.64 11.50 -18.99
N ALA A 230 -5.76 10.95 -18.12
CA ALA A 230 -6.17 10.41 -16.83
C ALA A 230 -6.72 11.52 -15.92
N ASP A 231 -7.87 11.25 -15.28
CA ASP A 231 -8.41 12.14 -14.25
C ASP A 231 -7.52 12.11 -12.99
N LEU A 232 -6.97 10.93 -12.67
CA LEU A 232 -6.00 10.72 -11.61
C LEU A 232 -4.89 9.78 -12.07
N LEU A 233 -3.64 10.26 -12.04
CA LEU A 233 -2.46 9.43 -12.19
C LEU A 233 -1.83 9.20 -10.81
N VAL A 234 -1.79 7.97 -10.33
CA VAL A 234 -1.03 7.50 -9.17
C VAL A 234 0.31 6.97 -9.70
N SER A 235 1.38 7.70 -9.43
CA SER A 235 2.71 7.39 -10.00
C SER A 235 3.78 7.29 -8.94
N GLU A 236 4.70 6.34 -9.15
CA GLU A 236 6.01 6.39 -8.50
C GLU A 236 6.74 7.68 -8.85
N VAL A 237 7.74 8.03 -8.07
CA VAL A 237 8.53 9.23 -8.35
C VAL A 237 9.92 9.18 -7.75
N SER A 238 10.92 9.57 -8.55
CA SER A 238 12.31 9.73 -8.14
C SER A 238 12.71 11.21 -8.14
N ASN A 239 13.50 11.66 -7.15
CA ASN A 239 14.00 13.02 -7.10
C ASN A 239 15.50 13.08 -7.37
N GLN A 240 15.87 13.50 -8.56
CA GLN A 240 17.27 13.59 -9.03
C GLN A 240 18.14 14.46 -8.13
N ALA A 241 17.67 15.64 -7.69
CA ALA A 241 18.45 16.55 -6.88
C ALA A 241 18.83 15.99 -5.49
N ILE A 242 17.96 15.15 -4.93
CA ILE A 242 18.25 14.44 -3.66
C ILE A 242 19.30 13.36 -3.93
N TRP A 243 19.18 12.61 -5.03
CA TRP A 243 20.14 11.58 -5.41
C TRP A 243 21.51 12.15 -5.77
N ASP A 244 21.59 13.28 -6.46
CA ASP A 244 22.87 13.95 -6.77
C ASP A 244 23.64 14.31 -5.49
N ARG A 245 22.91 14.73 -4.46
CA ARG A 245 23.51 14.98 -3.15
C ARG A 245 23.99 13.69 -2.49
N ALA A 246 23.16 12.63 -2.48
CA ALA A 246 23.53 11.33 -1.94
C ALA A 246 24.74 10.72 -2.69
N LEU A 247 24.76 10.86 -4.02
CA LEU A 247 25.87 10.44 -4.88
C LEU A 247 27.17 11.18 -4.55
N SER A 248 27.08 12.50 -4.34
CA SER A 248 28.24 13.32 -3.93
C SER A 248 28.79 12.88 -2.57
N MET A 249 27.91 12.57 -1.61
CA MET A 249 28.31 12.06 -0.30
C MET A 249 28.94 10.67 -0.38
N ALA A 250 28.40 9.75 -1.20
CA ALA A 250 28.94 8.41 -1.41
C ALA A 250 30.33 8.46 -2.02
N ARG A 251 30.54 9.35 -3.01
CA ARG A 251 31.86 9.58 -3.63
C ARG A 251 32.87 10.14 -2.63
N ALA A 252 32.48 11.13 -1.82
CA ALA A 252 33.33 11.71 -0.78
C ALA A 252 33.73 10.68 0.29
N ALA A 253 32.85 9.71 0.58
CA ALA A 253 33.10 8.60 1.49
C ALA A 253 33.87 7.42 0.84
N ASN A 254 34.26 7.51 -0.45
CA ASN A 254 34.85 6.42 -1.24
C ASN A 254 34.01 5.12 -1.21
N ASN A 255 32.67 5.23 -1.12
CA ASN A 255 31.76 4.10 -1.11
C ASN A 255 31.28 3.78 -2.54
N GLN A 256 32.14 3.09 -3.30
CA GLN A 256 31.90 2.77 -4.71
C GLN A 256 30.61 1.96 -4.91
N ARG A 257 30.33 0.99 -4.02
CA ARG A 257 29.09 0.20 -4.09
C ARG A 257 27.83 1.09 -4.01
N GLN A 258 27.83 2.06 -3.11
CA GLN A 258 26.68 2.98 -2.97
C GLN A 258 26.55 3.90 -4.19
N VAL A 259 27.69 4.32 -4.78
CA VAL A 259 27.69 5.10 -6.03
C VAL A 259 27.01 4.32 -7.15
N GLU A 260 27.39 3.06 -7.35
CA GLU A 260 26.82 2.18 -8.39
C GLU A 260 25.32 1.94 -8.15
N MET A 261 24.92 1.56 -6.94
CA MET A 261 23.50 1.34 -6.61
C MET A 261 22.62 2.58 -6.83
N ILE A 262 23.11 3.78 -6.51
CA ILE A 262 22.37 5.02 -6.76
C ILE A 262 22.24 5.27 -8.27
N GLN A 263 23.32 5.10 -9.03
CA GLN A 263 23.31 5.32 -10.47
C GLN A 263 22.36 4.35 -11.19
N GLU A 264 22.42 3.06 -10.84
CA GLU A 264 21.52 2.05 -11.38
C GLU A 264 20.06 2.39 -11.05
N GLY A 265 19.75 2.75 -9.79
CA GLY A 265 18.38 3.08 -9.37
C GLY A 265 17.77 4.28 -10.12
N LEU A 266 18.61 5.23 -10.56
CA LEU A 266 18.14 6.39 -11.31
C LEU A 266 17.76 6.07 -12.77
N GLU A 267 18.19 4.93 -13.29
CA GLU A 267 17.95 4.58 -14.70
C GLU A 267 16.55 4.03 -14.95
N TYR A 268 15.85 3.56 -13.90
CA TYR A 268 14.55 2.86 -14.06
C TYR A 268 13.40 3.42 -13.21
N HIS A 269 13.57 4.62 -12.62
CA HIS A 269 12.51 5.33 -11.87
C HIS A 269 12.17 6.69 -12.50
N ALA A 270 10.90 7.10 -12.40
CA ALA A 270 10.40 8.34 -12.98
C ALA A 270 10.99 9.58 -12.28
N GLU A 271 11.85 10.32 -12.97
CA GLU A 271 12.37 11.59 -12.46
C GLU A 271 11.24 12.62 -12.32
N SER A 272 11.18 13.30 -11.19
CA SER A 272 10.09 14.16 -10.77
C SER A 272 9.73 15.27 -11.77
N LEU A 273 10.72 15.97 -12.32
CA LEU A 273 10.47 17.04 -13.29
C LEU A 273 10.08 16.50 -14.68
N ALA A 274 10.64 15.33 -15.07
CA ALA A 274 10.26 14.65 -16.29
C ALA A 274 8.83 14.11 -16.18
N LEU A 275 8.46 13.54 -15.02
CA LEU A 275 7.10 13.09 -14.71
C LEU A 275 6.09 14.26 -14.80
N ALA A 276 6.42 15.41 -14.21
CA ALA A 276 5.59 16.61 -14.26
C ALA A 276 5.35 17.09 -15.71
N ARG A 277 6.42 17.14 -16.53
CA ARG A 277 6.28 17.50 -17.96
C ARG A 277 5.41 16.49 -18.71
N MET A 278 5.66 15.22 -18.53
CA MET A 278 4.86 14.16 -19.16
C MET A 278 3.40 14.27 -18.77
N ALA A 279 3.08 14.45 -17.47
CA ALA A 279 1.71 14.60 -16.99
C ALA A 279 0.99 15.81 -17.65
N GLN A 280 1.69 16.94 -17.82
CA GLN A 280 1.17 18.10 -18.55
C GLN A 280 0.93 17.81 -20.02
N GLU A 281 1.90 17.19 -20.67
CA GLU A 281 1.85 16.93 -22.13
C GLU A 281 0.73 15.95 -22.52
N VAL A 282 0.46 14.96 -21.65
CA VAL A 282 -0.58 13.95 -21.95
C VAL A 282 -1.94 14.24 -21.32
N GLY A 283 -2.11 15.40 -20.68
CA GLY A 283 -3.42 15.87 -20.20
C GLY A 283 -3.88 15.23 -18.87
N VAL A 284 -2.97 14.76 -18.03
CA VAL A 284 -3.30 14.28 -16.67
C VAL A 284 -3.94 15.44 -15.90
N LYS A 285 -5.11 15.19 -15.25
CA LYS A 285 -5.81 16.24 -14.50
C LYS A 285 -5.35 16.38 -13.06
N LYS A 286 -4.94 15.28 -12.42
CA LYS A 286 -4.41 15.24 -11.05
C LYS A 286 -3.31 14.21 -10.94
N LEU A 287 -2.19 14.57 -10.30
CA LEU A 287 -1.04 13.70 -10.07
C LEU A 287 -0.92 13.38 -8.59
N ALA A 288 -1.03 12.10 -8.21
CA ALA A 288 -0.76 11.61 -6.87
C ALA A 288 0.55 10.81 -6.87
N LEU A 289 1.47 11.21 -6.01
CA LEU A 289 2.81 10.62 -5.92
C LEU A 289 2.86 9.55 -4.85
N THR A 290 3.46 8.42 -5.16
CA THR A 290 3.69 7.27 -4.28
C THR A 290 5.09 6.71 -4.53
N HIS A 291 5.47 5.61 -3.85
CA HIS A 291 6.73 4.91 -4.07
C HIS A 291 7.93 5.87 -4.24
N PHE A 292 8.17 6.67 -3.19
CA PHE A 292 9.14 7.76 -3.24
C PHE A 292 10.59 7.28 -3.25
N PHE A 293 11.33 7.59 -4.29
CA PHE A 293 12.73 7.21 -4.45
C PHE A 293 13.65 8.45 -4.56
N PRO A 294 14.49 8.76 -3.54
CA PRO A 294 14.56 8.07 -2.24
C PRO A 294 13.40 8.40 -1.33
N SER A 295 13.13 7.51 -0.40
CA SER A 295 12.17 7.77 0.67
C SER A 295 12.60 8.94 1.55
N PHE A 296 11.60 9.63 2.12
CA PHE A 296 11.77 10.74 3.04
C PHE A 296 10.70 10.72 4.15
N PRO A 297 10.93 11.37 5.31
CA PRO A 297 9.93 11.47 6.36
C PRO A 297 8.65 12.18 5.88
N PRO A 298 7.43 11.73 6.27
CA PRO A 298 6.17 12.35 5.86
C PRO A 298 5.90 13.67 6.61
N THR A 299 6.78 14.66 6.40
CA THR A 299 6.66 16.03 6.94
C THR A 299 6.47 17.02 5.81
N GLU A 300 5.68 18.06 6.05
CA GLU A 300 5.39 19.10 5.05
C GLU A 300 6.66 19.69 4.42
N GLN A 301 7.70 19.91 5.23
CA GLN A 301 8.97 20.45 4.73
C GLN A 301 9.70 19.48 3.80
N ALA A 302 9.70 18.16 4.13
CA ALA A 302 10.35 17.16 3.29
C ALA A 302 9.56 16.93 1.99
N GLU A 303 8.24 16.92 2.07
CA GLU A 303 7.33 16.84 0.93
C GLU A 303 7.51 18.02 -0.03
N ALA A 304 7.48 19.25 0.50
CA ALA A 304 7.71 20.46 -0.30
C ALA A 304 9.10 20.47 -0.97
N ASN A 305 10.12 19.94 -0.29
CA ASN A 305 11.45 19.81 -0.87
C ASN A 305 11.49 18.74 -1.96
N PHE A 306 10.75 17.65 -1.79
CA PHE A 306 10.74 16.55 -2.75
C PHE A 306 10.09 16.94 -4.08
N ILE A 307 8.97 17.67 -4.06
CA ILE A 307 8.24 18.08 -5.27
C ILE A 307 8.70 19.42 -5.84
N ARG A 308 9.79 19.98 -5.30
CA ARG A 308 10.26 21.31 -5.71
C ARG A 308 10.53 21.39 -7.22
N GLY A 309 9.92 22.36 -7.89
CA GLY A 309 10.06 22.61 -9.31
C GLY A 309 9.07 21.83 -10.19
N MET A 310 8.32 20.88 -9.66
CA MET A 310 7.31 20.16 -10.45
C MET A 310 6.21 21.10 -10.96
N SER A 311 5.79 22.08 -10.15
CA SER A 311 4.80 23.09 -10.53
C SER A 311 5.26 24.07 -11.62
N ASP A 312 6.53 24.09 -11.97
CA ASP A 312 7.04 24.85 -13.10
C ASP A 312 6.71 24.16 -14.46
N PHE A 313 6.31 22.90 -14.41
CA PHE A 313 6.06 22.05 -15.57
C PHE A 313 4.68 21.41 -15.61
N TYR A 314 3.94 21.43 -14.51
CA TYR A 314 2.62 20.84 -14.41
C TYR A 314 1.67 21.77 -13.65
N ASP A 315 0.59 22.19 -14.31
CA ASP A 315 -0.41 23.14 -13.79
C ASP A 315 -1.48 22.46 -12.91
N GLY A 316 -1.62 21.13 -13.01
CA GLY A 316 -2.60 20.39 -12.24
C GLY A 316 -2.20 20.19 -10.77
N PRO A 317 -3.14 19.76 -9.91
CA PRO A 317 -2.86 19.45 -8.51
C PRO A 317 -1.85 18.30 -8.39
N ILE A 318 -0.83 18.49 -7.53
CA ILE A 318 0.14 17.46 -7.13
C ILE A 318 -0.14 17.06 -5.69
N VAL A 319 -0.48 15.80 -5.46
CA VAL A 319 -0.73 15.22 -4.14
C VAL A 319 0.50 14.40 -3.73
N VAL A 320 1.16 14.77 -2.66
CA VAL A 320 2.24 13.96 -2.07
C VAL A 320 1.62 12.90 -1.17
N GLY A 321 1.72 11.64 -1.58
CA GLY A 321 1.05 10.53 -0.92
C GLY A 321 1.58 10.24 0.49
N ARG A 322 0.65 9.86 1.36
CA ARG A 322 0.92 9.30 2.68
C ARG A 322 0.11 8.02 2.82
N ASP A 323 0.61 7.08 3.60
CA ASP A 323 -0.08 5.82 3.83
C ASP A 323 -1.50 6.05 4.37
N GLY A 324 -2.48 5.39 3.77
CA GLY A 324 -3.90 5.51 4.09
C GLY A 324 -4.60 6.73 3.47
N MET A 325 -3.90 7.58 2.70
CA MET A 325 -4.50 8.74 2.04
C MET A 325 -5.40 8.31 0.89
N GLU A 326 -6.64 8.79 0.89
CA GLU A 326 -7.59 8.61 -0.21
C GLU A 326 -7.57 9.82 -1.14
N VAL A 327 -7.55 9.56 -2.44
CA VAL A 327 -7.52 10.58 -3.50
C VAL A 327 -8.58 10.22 -4.55
N ALA A 328 -9.53 11.11 -4.74
CA ALA A 328 -10.49 11.02 -5.85
C ALA A 328 -9.95 11.69 -7.11
N PRO A 329 -10.39 11.25 -8.29
CA PRO A 329 -10.12 11.90 -9.58
C PRO A 329 -10.52 13.37 -9.64
#